data_77c3720fcf3d4e4023ef80c6a00647c7
#
_entry.id   77c3720fcf3d4e4023ef80c6a00647c7
#
_cell.length_a   1.000
_cell.length_b   1.000
_cell.length_c   1.000
_cell.angle_alpha   90.00
_cell.angle_beta   90.00
_cell.angle_gamma   90.00
#
_symmetry.space_group_name_H-M   'P 1'
#
loop_
_entity.id
_entity.type
_entity.pdbx_description
1 polymer ?
#
loop_
_entity_poly.entity_id
_entity_poly.type
_entity_poly.pdbx_seq_one_letter_code
_entity_poly.pdbx_strand_id
1 'polypeptide(L)'
;MQGAPSNFPGTSFQAYCQNSRPGLLLMQGAVYTAFGSICDLGPYRGWVAGVDAASGALSTLWTTENTGTYSGGGVWQAGGGITSDGAGRMFVSTGNGLSPARGPGKPAAGNLAESVIRLQVNADKSLSAADFFAPANADSLDVNDQDLGSGGPVALPDGFGAGTTVPHLMVQVGK
;
A
#
# COMPACT_ATOMS: atom_id res chain seq x y z
N MET A 1 -3.99 9.13 16.39
CA MET A 1 -2.65 8.75 15.91
C MET A 1 -2.01 10.01 15.35
N GLN A 2 -0.79 10.29 15.72
CA GLN A 2 0.04 11.36 15.13
C GLN A 2 1.45 10.80 14.96
N GLY A 3 2.11 11.14 13.86
CA GLY A 3 3.47 10.68 13.60
C GLY A 3 3.92 11.07 12.17
N ALA A 4 5.23 11.08 11.97
CA ALA A 4 5.81 11.19 10.65
C ALA A 4 6.12 9.79 10.10
N PRO A 5 5.94 9.53 8.81
CA PRO A 5 6.28 8.25 8.21
C PRO A 5 7.79 8.09 8.09
N SER A 6 8.27 6.86 8.23
CA SER A 6 9.69 6.54 8.15
C SER A 6 10.32 6.88 6.81
N ASN A 7 9.56 6.76 5.73
CA ASN A 7 10.03 7.04 4.36
C ASN A 7 9.84 8.49 3.90
N PHE A 8 9.19 9.35 4.70
CA PHE A 8 9.02 10.77 4.39
C PHE A 8 8.81 11.61 5.66
N PRO A 9 9.85 11.87 6.46
CA PRO A 9 9.74 12.57 7.75
C PRO A 9 9.22 14.01 7.67
N GLY A 10 9.24 14.63 6.49
CA GLY A 10 8.75 15.99 6.26
C GLY A 10 7.23 16.14 6.25
N THR A 11 6.47 15.05 6.40
CA THR A 11 5.00 15.08 6.46
C THR A 11 4.49 14.45 7.74
N SER A 12 3.21 14.64 8.04
CA SER A 12 2.56 14.03 9.20
C SER A 12 1.20 13.42 8.85
N PHE A 13 0.90 12.30 9.49
CA PHE A 13 -0.42 11.68 9.40
C PHE A 13 -1.46 12.53 10.14
N GLN A 14 -2.52 12.89 9.44
CA GLN A 14 -3.64 13.68 9.97
C GLN A 14 -4.91 12.84 9.95
N ALA A 15 -5.24 12.23 11.06
CA ALA A 15 -6.31 11.24 11.17
C ALA A 15 -7.68 11.71 10.66
N TYR A 16 -7.99 13.00 10.82
CA TYR A 16 -9.28 13.58 10.39
C TYR A 16 -9.44 13.67 8.86
N CYS A 17 -8.35 13.54 8.10
CA CYS A 17 -8.35 13.51 6.64
C CYS A 17 -8.34 12.09 6.06
N GLN A 18 -8.25 11.06 6.91
CA GLN A 18 -8.00 9.70 6.46
C GLN A 18 -9.23 8.82 6.62
N ASN A 19 -9.41 7.92 5.67
CA ASN A 19 -10.43 6.88 5.70
C ASN A 19 -9.78 5.50 5.62
N SER A 20 -10.02 4.65 6.62
CA SER A 20 -9.57 3.26 6.60
C SER A 20 -10.69 2.37 6.08
N ARG A 21 -10.54 1.81 4.90
CA ARG A 21 -11.44 0.83 4.30
C ARG A 21 -10.87 -0.59 4.29
N PRO A 22 -9.53 -0.77 4.20
CA PRO A 22 -8.92 -2.10 4.21
C PRO A 22 -9.17 -2.86 5.50
N GLY A 23 -9.33 -4.18 5.40
CA GLY A 23 -9.27 -5.09 6.54
C GLY A 23 -7.89 -5.06 7.21
N LEU A 24 -7.85 -5.45 8.48
CA LEU A 24 -6.64 -5.47 9.29
C LEU A 24 -5.79 -6.71 8.99
N LEU A 25 -4.47 -6.57 9.09
CA LEU A 25 -3.51 -7.68 9.03
C LEU A 25 -2.79 -7.80 10.38
N LEU A 26 -2.91 -8.95 11.04
CA LEU A 26 -2.07 -9.29 12.18
C LEU A 26 -0.84 -10.06 11.69
N MET A 27 0.35 -9.50 11.88
CA MET A 27 1.60 -10.11 11.46
C MET A 27 2.75 -9.72 12.40
N GLN A 28 3.53 -10.71 12.84
CA GLN A 28 4.71 -10.49 13.70
C GLN A 28 4.43 -9.63 14.95
N GLY A 29 3.27 -9.82 15.59
CA GLY A 29 2.89 -9.12 16.82
C GLY A 29 2.44 -7.66 16.61
N ALA A 30 2.27 -7.23 15.38
CA ALA A 30 1.70 -5.94 15.05
C ALA A 30 0.40 -6.09 14.23
N VAL A 31 -0.55 -5.20 14.46
CA VAL A 31 -1.76 -5.03 13.65
C VAL A 31 -1.52 -3.92 12.65
N TYR A 32 -1.61 -4.24 11.38
CA TYR A 32 -1.45 -3.28 10.29
C TYR A 32 -2.81 -2.87 9.74
N THR A 33 -2.92 -1.59 9.41
CA THR A 33 -4.06 -0.98 8.72
C THR A 33 -3.57 -0.02 7.65
N ALA A 34 -4.43 0.29 6.68
CA ALA A 34 -4.09 1.23 5.64
C ALA A 34 -5.19 2.27 5.44
N PHE A 35 -4.85 3.38 4.79
CA PHE A 35 -5.75 4.51 4.65
C PHE A 35 -5.66 5.12 3.25
N GLY A 36 -6.81 5.56 2.77
CA GLY A 36 -6.96 6.56 1.74
C GLY A 36 -7.41 7.88 2.33
N SER A 37 -7.99 8.74 1.51
CA SER A 37 -8.49 10.05 1.89
C SER A 37 -10.00 10.00 2.23
N ILE A 38 -10.52 11.05 2.82
CA ILE A 38 -11.95 11.32 2.88
C ILE A 38 -12.31 12.14 1.64
N CYS A 39 -13.06 11.52 0.70
CA CYS A 39 -13.59 12.16 -0.51
C CYS A 39 -12.53 12.84 -1.40
N ASP A 40 -11.33 12.34 -1.46
CA ASP A 40 -10.21 12.89 -2.27
C ASP A 40 -9.94 14.39 -2.05
N LEU A 41 -10.30 14.88 -0.87
CA LEU A 41 -10.18 16.31 -0.54
C LEU A 41 -8.75 16.71 -0.23
N GLY A 42 -8.27 17.74 -0.94
CA GLY A 42 -6.98 18.37 -0.72
C GLY A 42 -5.79 17.48 -1.07
N PRO A 43 -4.56 17.91 -0.80
CA PRO A 43 -3.40 17.04 -0.95
C PRO A 43 -3.49 15.92 0.09
N TYR A 44 -3.63 14.67 -0.39
CA TYR A 44 -3.66 13.48 0.44
C TYR A 44 -2.61 12.47 -0.01
N ARG A 45 -2.39 11.45 0.80
CA ARG A 45 -1.50 10.32 0.51
C ARG A 45 -2.15 9.03 1.02
N GLY A 46 -1.78 7.92 0.42
CA GLY A 46 -2.03 6.63 1.04
C GLY A 46 -1.07 6.39 2.21
N TRP A 47 -1.54 5.65 3.21
CA TRP A 47 -0.76 5.34 4.40
C TRP A 47 -0.90 3.88 4.78
N VAL A 48 0.17 3.34 5.38
CA VAL A 48 0.14 2.07 6.11
C VAL A 48 0.68 2.33 7.51
N ALA A 49 -0.07 1.92 8.51
CA ALA A 49 0.30 2.03 9.91
C ALA A 49 0.34 0.65 10.57
N GLY A 50 1.33 0.41 11.40
CA GLY A 50 1.43 -0.76 12.27
C GLY A 50 1.33 -0.35 13.73
N VAL A 51 0.54 -1.09 14.50
CA VAL A 51 0.36 -0.90 15.94
C VAL A 51 0.78 -2.18 16.63
N ASP A 52 1.63 -2.09 17.63
CA ASP A 52 2.03 -3.24 18.44
C ASP A 52 0.79 -3.82 19.15
N ALA A 53 0.53 -5.10 18.92
CA ALA A 53 -0.70 -5.74 19.35
C ALA A 53 -0.82 -5.90 20.87
N ALA A 54 0.29 -5.87 21.59
CA ALA A 54 0.29 -6.03 23.05
C ALA A 54 0.15 -4.69 23.77
N SER A 55 0.85 -3.65 23.29
CA SER A 55 0.89 -2.35 23.97
C SER A 55 -0.07 -1.30 23.39
N GLY A 56 -0.55 -1.49 22.15
CA GLY A 56 -1.32 -0.48 21.42
C GLY A 56 -0.46 0.69 20.90
N ALA A 57 0.85 0.64 21.05
CA ALA A 57 1.74 1.70 20.59
C ALA A 57 1.92 1.69 19.06
N LEU A 58 1.99 2.86 18.45
CA LEU A 58 2.35 2.98 17.02
C LEU A 58 3.77 2.44 16.83
N SER A 59 3.91 1.37 16.05
CA SER A 59 5.20 0.74 15.75
C SER A 59 5.79 1.22 14.43
N THR A 60 4.96 1.56 13.47
CA THR A 60 5.41 2.07 12.17
C THR A 60 4.35 2.93 11.49
N LEU A 61 4.81 3.84 10.65
CA LEU A 61 4.00 4.62 9.73
C LEU A 61 4.77 4.78 8.43
N TRP A 62 4.09 4.53 7.30
CA TRP A 62 4.65 4.59 5.97
C TRP A 62 3.65 5.26 5.02
N THR A 63 4.13 5.94 3.98
CA THR A 63 3.27 6.60 2.99
C THR A 63 3.61 6.18 1.56
N THR A 64 2.61 6.13 0.70
CA THR A 64 2.72 5.75 -0.73
C THR A 64 3.43 6.81 -1.56
N GLU A 65 3.29 8.08 -1.15
CA GLU A 65 3.83 9.24 -1.85
C GLU A 65 4.83 9.98 -0.97
N ASN A 66 6.08 10.02 -1.35
CA ASN A 66 7.15 10.69 -0.60
C ASN A 66 7.78 11.87 -1.33
N THR A 67 7.11 12.42 -2.33
CA THR A 67 7.49 13.65 -3.02
C THR A 67 6.64 14.83 -2.57
N GLY A 68 7.28 15.99 -2.43
CA GLY A 68 6.82 17.17 -1.68
C GLY A 68 5.35 17.59 -1.78
N THR A 69 4.81 17.84 -2.95
CA THR A 69 3.52 18.54 -3.12
C THR A 69 2.42 17.71 -3.77
N TYR A 70 2.73 16.50 -4.19
CA TYR A 70 1.77 15.66 -4.90
C TYR A 70 0.80 14.96 -3.94
N SER A 71 -0.41 14.69 -4.40
CA SER A 71 -1.41 13.93 -3.66
C SER A 71 -1.89 12.72 -4.47
N GLY A 72 -2.30 11.68 -3.77
CA GLY A 72 -2.79 10.45 -4.36
C GLY A 72 -2.24 9.20 -3.73
N GLY A 73 -2.35 8.08 -4.44
CA GLY A 73 -1.89 6.78 -3.98
C GLY A 73 -2.65 6.27 -2.75
N GLY A 74 -3.92 6.65 -2.59
CA GLY A 74 -4.76 6.17 -1.50
C GLY A 74 -4.86 4.65 -1.49
N VAL A 75 -4.78 4.03 -0.30
CA VAL A 75 -5.01 2.60 -0.12
C VAL A 75 -6.48 2.40 0.22
N TRP A 76 -7.30 2.10 -0.80
CA TRP A 76 -8.74 2.00 -0.64
C TRP A 76 -9.19 0.60 -0.26
N GLN A 77 -8.85 -0.40 -1.02
CA GLN A 77 -9.06 -1.84 -0.82
C GLN A 77 -10.41 -2.18 -0.17
N ALA A 78 -11.49 -1.55 -0.64
CA ALA A 78 -12.82 -1.72 -0.08
C ALA A 78 -13.29 -3.18 -0.16
N GLY A 79 -13.63 -3.76 0.97
CA GLY A 79 -14.02 -5.16 1.08
C GLY A 79 -12.86 -6.16 1.06
N GLY A 80 -11.62 -5.70 0.80
CA GLY A 80 -10.41 -6.49 0.89
C GLY A 80 -9.56 -6.10 2.10
N GLY A 81 -8.35 -6.62 2.19
CA GLY A 81 -7.41 -6.31 3.26
C GLY A 81 -5.98 -6.24 2.76
N ILE A 82 -5.08 -5.85 3.63
CA ILE A 82 -3.65 -6.01 3.40
C ILE A 82 -3.36 -7.51 3.33
N THR A 83 -2.77 -7.96 2.23
CA THR A 83 -2.43 -9.37 2.03
C THR A 83 -0.98 -9.62 2.41
N SER A 84 -0.69 -10.80 2.96
CA SER A 84 0.67 -11.24 3.29
C SER A 84 0.93 -12.62 2.72
N ASP A 85 2.13 -12.84 2.22
CA ASP A 85 2.67 -14.17 1.89
C ASP A 85 3.61 -14.70 3.00
N GLY A 86 3.54 -14.11 4.18
CA GLY A 86 4.36 -14.44 5.35
C GLY A 86 5.70 -13.70 5.38
N ALA A 87 6.56 -14.12 6.33
CA ALA A 87 7.95 -13.65 6.48
C ALA A 87 8.14 -12.11 6.51
N GLY A 88 7.22 -11.35 7.12
CA GLY A 88 7.32 -9.89 7.23
C GLY A 88 7.06 -9.13 5.93
N ARG A 89 6.44 -9.79 4.95
CA ARG A 89 6.05 -9.17 3.68
C ARG A 89 4.54 -8.92 3.64
N MET A 90 4.16 -7.79 3.08
CA MET A 90 2.75 -7.47 2.85
C MET A 90 2.56 -6.78 1.51
N PHE A 91 1.36 -6.84 0.98
CA PHE A 91 0.98 -6.27 -0.29
C PHE A 91 -0.21 -5.34 -0.10
N VAL A 92 -0.11 -4.17 -0.69
CA VAL A 92 -1.19 -3.19 -0.79
C VAL A 92 -1.35 -2.74 -2.23
N SER A 93 -2.54 -2.29 -2.58
CA SER A 93 -2.83 -1.66 -3.88
C SER A 93 -3.30 -0.23 -3.66
N THR A 94 -2.96 0.64 -4.60
CA THR A 94 -3.20 2.07 -4.53
C THR A 94 -4.05 2.54 -5.70
N GLY A 95 -4.81 3.60 -5.48
CA GLY A 95 -5.59 4.27 -6.51
C GLY A 95 -4.88 5.49 -7.08
N ASN A 96 -5.70 6.42 -7.58
CA ASN A 96 -5.32 7.62 -8.31
C ASN A 96 -4.10 8.36 -7.76
N GLY A 97 -3.31 8.93 -8.66
CA GLY A 97 -2.15 9.75 -8.33
C GLY A 97 -0.97 9.52 -9.27
N LEU A 98 0.19 10.04 -8.89
CA LEU A 98 1.39 9.90 -9.68
C LEU A 98 1.95 8.47 -9.60
N SER A 99 1.81 7.73 -10.68
CA SER A 99 2.29 6.35 -10.76
C SER A 99 3.76 6.26 -11.16
N PRO A 100 4.47 5.19 -10.75
CA PRO A 100 5.83 4.92 -11.18
C PRO A 100 5.89 4.50 -12.66
N ALA A 101 7.09 4.23 -13.16
CA ALA A 101 7.25 3.60 -14.46
C ALA A 101 6.47 2.28 -14.54
N ARG A 102 5.91 1.99 -15.72
CA ARG A 102 5.06 0.81 -15.93
C ARG A 102 5.82 -0.50 -15.77
N GLY A 103 5.09 -1.51 -15.31
CA GLY A 103 5.65 -2.83 -15.06
C GLY A 103 6.22 -2.99 -13.65
N PRO A 104 7.01 -4.05 -13.41
CA PRO A 104 7.68 -4.27 -12.12
C PRO A 104 8.85 -3.29 -11.93
N GLY A 105 9.13 -2.93 -10.68
CA GLY A 105 10.25 -2.04 -10.36
C GLY A 105 10.96 -2.39 -9.06
N LYS A 106 12.29 -2.22 -9.05
CA LYS A 106 13.16 -2.40 -7.89
C LYS A 106 14.35 -1.43 -7.98
N PRO A 107 14.67 -0.65 -6.91
CA PRO A 107 13.86 -0.43 -5.73
C PRO A 107 12.57 0.31 -6.09
N ALA A 108 11.58 0.22 -5.21
CA ALA A 108 10.31 0.90 -5.43
C ALA A 108 10.51 2.43 -5.46
N ALA A 109 9.79 3.08 -6.37
CA ALA A 109 9.77 4.53 -6.47
C ALA A 109 9.05 5.19 -5.29
N GLY A 110 9.22 6.50 -5.14
CA GLY A 110 8.54 7.28 -4.11
C GLY A 110 7.11 7.71 -4.45
N ASN A 111 6.70 7.58 -5.71
CA ASN A 111 5.34 7.85 -6.17
C ASN A 111 4.74 6.51 -6.58
N LEU A 112 3.81 6.01 -5.81
CA LEU A 112 3.32 4.64 -5.90
C LEU A 112 1.80 4.58 -6.04
N ALA A 113 1.21 5.55 -6.76
CA ALA A 113 -0.19 5.47 -7.16
C ALA A 113 -0.40 4.43 -8.28
N GLU A 114 -1.61 3.97 -8.48
CA GLU A 114 -2.01 2.97 -9.47
C GLU A 114 -1.06 1.75 -9.51
N SER A 115 -0.72 1.23 -8.33
CA SER A 115 0.29 0.19 -8.18
C SER A 115 -0.10 -0.88 -7.18
N VAL A 116 0.40 -2.09 -7.39
CA VAL A 116 0.52 -3.09 -6.34
C VAL A 116 1.92 -2.98 -5.74
N ILE A 117 2.00 -2.82 -4.44
CA ILE A 117 3.25 -2.55 -3.72
C ILE A 117 3.54 -3.71 -2.77
N ARG A 118 4.75 -4.23 -2.82
CA ARG A 118 5.26 -5.15 -1.82
C ARG A 118 6.03 -4.38 -0.76
N LEU A 119 5.54 -4.39 0.46
CA LEU A 119 6.19 -3.81 1.62
C LEU A 119 6.92 -4.90 2.42
N GLN A 120 8.09 -4.54 2.92
CA GLN A 120 8.89 -5.34 3.83
C GLN A 120 8.89 -4.69 5.22
N VAL A 121 8.62 -5.48 6.24
CA VAL A 121 8.85 -5.10 7.64
C VAL A 121 10.33 -5.28 7.94
N ASN A 122 11.03 -4.20 8.25
CA ASN A 122 12.44 -4.20 8.57
C ASN A 122 12.69 -4.63 10.03
N ALA A 123 13.94 -4.91 10.39
CA ALA A 123 14.30 -5.33 11.74
C ALA A 123 13.96 -4.27 12.82
N ASP A 124 13.99 -3.00 12.47
CA ASP A 124 13.60 -1.87 13.33
C ASP A 124 12.09 -1.60 13.34
N LYS A 125 11.29 -2.48 12.73
CA LYS A 125 9.84 -2.41 12.52
C LYS A 125 9.39 -1.33 11.52
N SER A 126 10.28 -0.56 10.92
CA SER A 126 9.91 0.33 9.81
C SER A 126 9.45 -0.46 8.60
N LEU A 127 8.73 0.21 7.69
CA LEU A 127 8.32 -0.36 6.40
C LEU A 127 9.14 0.23 5.27
N SER A 128 9.54 -0.63 4.34
CA SER A 128 10.14 -0.22 3.07
C SER A 128 9.40 -0.85 1.89
N ALA A 129 9.18 -0.07 0.84
CA ALA A 129 8.70 -0.60 -0.42
C ALA A 129 9.84 -1.35 -1.11
N ALA A 130 9.73 -2.67 -1.17
CA ALA A 130 10.77 -3.54 -1.71
C ALA A 130 10.59 -3.80 -3.21
N ASP A 131 9.35 -3.69 -3.70
CA ASP A 131 8.99 -3.97 -5.07
C ASP A 131 7.63 -3.33 -5.39
N PHE A 132 7.34 -3.12 -6.67
CA PHE A 132 6.04 -2.66 -7.13
C PHE A 132 5.72 -3.18 -8.53
N PHE A 133 4.45 -3.14 -8.89
CA PHE A 133 3.95 -3.31 -10.25
C PHE A 133 2.94 -2.22 -10.55
N ALA A 134 3.14 -1.48 -11.63
CA ALA A 134 2.18 -0.54 -12.19
C ALA A 134 1.68 -1.04 -13.56
N PRO A 135 0.37 -1.07 -13.83
CA PRO A 135 -0.17 -1.54 -15.09
C PRO A 135 0.16 -0.59 -16.25
N ALA A 136 0.16 -1.12 -17.47
CA ALA A 136 0.51 -0.34 -18.66
C ALA A 136 -0.45 0.84 -18.92
N ASN A 137 -1.68 0.76 -18.42
CA ASN A 137 -2.72 1.78 -18.55
C ASN A 137 -2.92 2.64 -17.29
N ALA A 138 -1.96 2.71 -16.38
CA ALA A 138 -2.11 3.45 -15.13
C ALA A 138 -2.54 4.92 -15.32
N ASP A 139 -2.00 5.63 -16.34
CA ASP A 139 -2.45 7.00 -16.63
C ASP A 139 -3.93 7.08 -17.03
N SER A 140 -4.42 6.07 -17.75
CA SER A 140 -5.83 6.00 -18.13
C SER A 140 -6.72 5.70 -16.92
N LEU A 141 -6.24 4.86 -16.00
CA LEU A 141 -6.95 4.56 -14.76
C LEU A 141 -7.09 5.84 -13.92
N ASP A 142 -6.00 6.58 -13.72
CA ASP A 142 -5.97 7.84 -12.97
C ASP A 142 -6.95 8.89 -13.56
N VAL A 143 -6.86 9.14 -14.86
CA VAL A 143 -7.71 10.14 -15.55
C VAL A 143 -9.21 9.79 -15.50
N ASN A 144 -9.55 8.50 -15.49
CA ASN A 144 -10.94 8.03 -15.51
C ASN A 144 -11.46 7.63 -14.13
N ASP A 145 -10.73 7.89 -13.07
CA ASP A 145 -11.09 7.49 -11.69
C ASP A 145 -11.40 5.98 -11.59
N GLN A 146 -10.54 5.17 -12.17
CA GLN A 146 -10.69 3.72 -12.23
C GLN A 146 -9.65 3.02 -11.33
N ASP A 147 -9.49 3.50 -10.12
CA ASP A 147 -8.49 3.03 -9.16
C ASP A 147 -8.17 1.55 -9.24
N LEU A 148 -6.91 1.20 -9.53
CA LEU A 148 -6.42 -0.17 -9.38
C LEU A 148 -6.64 -0.67 -7.94
N GLY A 149 -6.47 0.23 -6.97
CA GLY A 149 -6.57 -0.04 -5.55
C GLY A 149 -7.98 -0.05 -4.98
N SER A 150 -9.04 -0.03 -5.79
CA SER A 150 -10.41 -0.14 -5.28
C SER A 150 -10.68 -1.47 -4.60
N GLY A 151 -10.11 -2.58 -5.11
CA GLY A 151 -10.05 -3.89 -4.45
C GLY A 151 -8.71 -4.15 -3.78
N GLY A 152 -8.63 -5.18 -2.93
CA GLY A 152 -7.38 -5.64 -2.33
C GLY A 152 -6.70 -6.73 -3.14
N PRO A 153 -5.35 -6.83 -3.13
CA PRO A 153 -4.65 -7.94 -3.75
C PRO A 153 -4.94 -9.26 -3.02
N VAL A 154 -5.10 -10.32 -3.78
CA VAL A 154 -5.36 -11.68 -3.25
C VAL A 154 -4.21 -12.59 -3.65
N ALA A 155 -3.47 -13.09 -2.68
CA ALA A 155 -2.48 -14.14 -2.91
C ALA A 155 -3.20 -15.47 -3.20
N LEU A 156 -2.83 -16.13 -4.29
CA LEU A 156 -3.37 -17.44 -4.61
C LEU A 156 -2.67 -18.52 -3.79
N PRO A 157 -3.37 -19.60 -3.43
CA PRO A 157 -2.77 -20.72 -2.73
C PRO A 157 -1.56 -21.32 -3.47
N ASP A 158 -0.67 -21.95 -2.73
CA ASP A 158 0.45 -22.69 -3.30
C ASP A 158 -0.04 -23.73 -4.32
N GLY A 159 0.68 -23.84 -5.43
CA GLY A 159 0.35 -24.74 -6.51
C GLY A 159 -0.30 -24.09 -7.74
N PHE A 160 -0.86 -22.91 -7.64
CA PHE A 160 -1.41 -22.21 -8.81
C PHE A 160 -0.33 -21.86 -9.84
N GLY A 161 0.90 -21.60 -9.42
CA GLY A 161 2.07 -21.39 -10.28
C GLY A 161 2.95 -22.64 -10.46
N ALA A 162 2.51 -23.82 -10.01
CA ALA A 162 3.31 -25.04 -10.04
C ALA A 162 3.73 -25.42 -11.47
N GLY A 163 5.01 -25.74 -11.63
CA GLY A 163 5.57 -26.10 -12.95
C GLY A 163 5.89 -24.90 -13.85
N THR A 164 5.73 -23.69 -13.38
CA THR A 164 6.11 -22.45 -14.08
C THR A 164 7.34 -21.79 -13.44
N THR A 165 7.88 -20.76 -14.11
CA THR A 165 8.95 -19.92 -13.54
C THR A 165 8.43 -18.96 -12.47
N VAL A 166 7.11 -18.89 -12.26
CA VAL A 166 6.43 -17.99 -11.31
C VAL A 166 5.55 -18.84 -10.38
N PRO A 167 6.14 -19.44 -9.33
CA PRO A 167 5.44 -20.40 -8.47
C PRO A 167 4.40 -19.76 -7.54
N HIS A 168 4.49 -18.45 -7.32
CA HIS A 168 3.57 -17.69 -6.45
C HIS A 168 2.85 -16.63 -7.29
N LEU A 169 1.54 -16.64 -7.23
CA LEU A 169 0.69 -15.74 -8.00
C LEU A 169 -0.18 -14.88 -7.08
N MET A 170 -0.47 -13.69 -7.55
CA MET A 170 -1.39 -12.76 -6.92
C MET A 170 -2.35 -12.22 -7.98
N VAL A 171 -3.59 -11.98 -7.58
CA VAL A 171 -4.61 -11.34 -8.42
C VAL A 171 -4.96 -9.99 -7.81
N GLN A 172 -5.00 -8.98 -8.66
CA GLN A 172 -5.51 -7.64 -8.33
C GLN A 172 -6.55 -7.24 -9.36
N VAL A 173 -7.68 -6.74 -8.87
CA VAL A 173 -8.77 -6.21 -9.70
C VAL A 173 -9.11 -4.82 -9.19
N GLY A 174 -9.10 -3.84 -10.09
CA GLY A 174 -9.58 -2.48 -9.85
C GLY A 174 -11.06 -2.30 -10.19
N LYS A 175 -11.56 -1.07 -10.19
CA LYS A 175 -12.89 -0.72 -10.70
C LYS A 175 -12.90 -0.50 -12.22
#